data_18b5f7e2a8c014f80be16f9ff59d2ef1
#
_entry.id   18b5f7e2a8c014f80be16f9ff59d2ef1
#
_cell.length_a   1.000
_cell.length_b   1.000
_cell.length_c   1.000
_cell.angle_alpha   90.00
_cell.angle_beta   90.00
_cell.angle_gamma   90.00
#
_symmetry.space_group_name_H-M   'P 1'
#
loop_
_entity.id
_entity.type
_entity.pdbx_description
1 polymer ?
#
loop_
_entity_poly.entity_id
_entity_poly.type
_entity_poly.pdbx_seq_one_letter_code
_entity_poly.pdbx_strand_id
1 'polypeptide(L)'
;MINQISKLNLNKDTIVLKNESLKKHTTFGVGGEAKILIIPKSNDDIIKIVTYSKKNNINLSFIGSGSNIIASDKGYKGIIISLKKAYNKINFYDKEIYVQAGAMLNSMVKKAINKGYKGFESLVGVPGTVGGALIMNAGAHGSEISELLISATTINNEGEINQYNKKDIKFSYRDSSFPKEELLLDARFKIVKGIKDEIKQQKKNVSIKRKTSQPLSYKSAGSIFKNPSNKIAAGYLIDKAGLKGLRIGDAEISQKHANFIINHGHAKSDEIIKLIKIMKDKVNNMFDVKLELEVKVIGDV
;
A
#
# COMPACT_ATOMS: atom_id res chain seq x y z
N MET A 1 2.97 -18.16 21.62
CA MET A 1 2.43 -17.71 20.31
C MET A 1 2.60 -18.77 19.22
N ILE A 2 3.81 -19.15 18.81
CA ILE A 2 4.04 -20.06 17.66
C ILE A 2 3.35 -21.40 17.82
N ASN A 3 3.52 -22.06 18.97
CA ASN A 3 2.90 -23.37 19.27
C ASN A 3 1.36 -23.30 19.47
N GLN A 4 0.83 -22.11 19.64
CA GLN A 4 -0.60 -21.91 19.82
C GLN A 4 -1.31 -21.64 18.48
N ILE A 5 -0.63 -20.99 17.52
CA ILE A 5 -1.18 -20.78 16.17
C ILE A 5 -1.38 -22.13 15.45
N SER A 6 -0.50 -23.12 15.66
CA SER A 6 -0.71 -24.47 15.11
C SER A 6 -1.95 -25.18 15.67
N LYS A 7 -2.48 -24.73 16.82
CA LYS A 7 -3.73 -25.25 17.42
C LYS A 7 -5.01 -24.61 16.88
N LEU A 8 -4.91 -23.58 16.02
CA LEU A 8 -6.08 -22.88 15.47
C LEU A 8 -6.83 -23.69 14.40
N ASN A 9 -6.36 -24.87 14.05
CA ASN A 9 -6.94 -25.70 13.00
C ASN A 9 -7.25 -24.90 11.73
N LEU A 10 -6.22 -24.25 11.20
CA LEU A 10 -6.28 -23.49 9.95
C LEU A 10 -6.38 -24.42 8.75
N ASN A 11 -6.91 -23.91 7.63
CA ASN A 11 -6.94 -24.63 6.37
C ASN A 11 -5.52 -25.12 6.01
N LYS A 12 -5.41 -26.36 5.49
CA LYS A 12 -4.12 -26.97 5.12
C LYS A 12 -3.30 -26.16 4.10
N ASP A 13 -3.98 -25.35 3.28
CA ASP A 13 -3.36 -24.50 2.27
C ASP A 13 -3.03 -23.09 2.80
N THR A 14 -3.35 -22.80 4.08
CA THR A 14 -2.91 -21.55 4.73
C THR A 14 -1.43 -21.62 5.06
N ILE A 15 -0.68 -20.62 4.59
CA ILE A 15 0.75 -20.58 4.78
C ILE A 15 1.06 -19.80 6.06
N VAL A 16 1.79 -20.44 6.99
CA VAL A 16 2.26 -19.83 8.24
C VAL A 16 3.80 -19.81 8.22
N LEU A 17 4.36 -18.61 8.12
CA LEU A 17 5.81 -18.38 8.09
C LEU A 17 6.25 -17.83 9.45
N LYS A 18 7.23 -18.50 10.07
CA LYS A 18 7.80 -18.11 11.36
C LYS A 18 9.09 -17.34 11.14
N ASN A 19 9.30 -16.26 11.89
CA ASN A 19 10.48 -15.39 11.80
C ASN A 19 10.78 -14.98 10.33
N GLU A 20 9.71 -14.61 9.60
CA GLU A 20 9.80 -14.31 8.17
C GLU A 20 10.34 -12.89 7.94
N SER A 21 11.36 -12.78 7.12
CA SER A 21 11.99 -11.50 6.78
C SER A 21 11.06 -10.60 5.97
N LEU A 22 10.73 -9.44 6.52
CA LEU A 22 9.87 -8.44 5.89
C LEU A 22 10.50 -7.79 4.65
N LYS A 23 11.82 -7.90 4.45
CA LYS A 23 12.50 -7.48 3.20
C LYS A 23 11.88 -8.10 1.95
N LYS A 24 11.36 -9.34 2.06
CA LYS A 24 10.72 -10.06 0.96
C LYS A 24 9.28 -9.59 0.70
N HIS A 25 8.70 -8.85 1.63
CA HIS A 25 7.30 -8.43 1.63
C HIS A 25 7.11 -6.92 1.47
N THR A 26 8.20 -6.16 1.31
CA THR A 26 8.19 -4.73 1.01
C THR A 26 8.85 -4.45 -0.33
N THR A 27 8.34 -3.46 -1.07
CA THR A 27 8.99 -3.02 -2.33
C THR A 27 10.26 -2.23 -2.07
N PHE A 28 10.40 -1.67 -0.87
CA PHE A 28 11.63 -1.01 -0.43
C PHE A 28 12.76 -2.01 -0.17
N GLY A 29 12.43 -3.26 0.12
CA GLY A 29 13.41 -4.31 0.40
C GLY A 29 14.14 -4.12 1.73
N VAL A 30 13.47 -3.52 2.73
CA VAL A 30 13.98 -3.34 4.10
C VAL A 30 13.05 -4.00 5.11
N GLY A 31 13.56 -4.28 6.30
CA GLY A 31 12.82 -4.82 7.44
C GLY A 31 13.39 -6.12 7.99
N GLY A 32 13.35 -6.24 9.31
CA GLY A 32 13.69 -7.44 10.07
C GLY A 32 12.61 -8.53 9.97
N GLU A 33 12.59 -9.41 10.94
CA GLU A 33 11.69 -10.56 10.96
C GLU A 33 10.32 -10.21 11.56
N ALA A 34 9.23 -10.61 10.89
CA ALA A 34 7.95 -10.74 11.55
C ALA A 34 7.93 -12.03 12.37
N LYS A 35 7.45 -11.98 13.62
CA LYS A 35 7.36 -13.17 14.45
C LYS A 35 6.55 -14.27 13.78
N ILE A 36 5.42 -13.87 13.15
CA ILE A 36 4.59 -14.75 12.34
C ILE A 36 4.02 -13.93 11.17
N LEU A 37 4.13 -14.46 9.95
CA LEU A 37 3.44 -13.96 8.77
C LEU A 37 2.50 -15.06 8.26
N ILE A 38 1.23 -14.72 8.06
CA ILE A 38 0.20 -15.67 7.62
C ILE A 38 -0.40 -15.21 6.30
N ILE A 39 -0.51 -16.16 5.37
CA ILE A 39 -1.23 -16.00 4.11
C ILE A 39 -2.46 -16.93 4.19
N PRO A 40 -3.62 -16.40 4.61
CA PRO A 40 -4.80 -17.20 4.89
C PRO A 40 -5.46 -17.68 3.60
N LYS A 41 -6.07 -18.85 3.62
CA LYS A 41 -6.78 -19.43 2.48
C LYS A 41 -8.26 -19.12 2.47
N SER A 42 -8.86 -18.87 3.64
CA SER A 42 -10.30 -18.70 3.81
C SER A 42 -10.62 -17.57 4.80
N ASN A 43 -11.87 -17.08 4.77
CA ASN A 43 -12.37 -16.14 5.77
C ASN A 43 -12.38 -16.77 7.18
N ASP A 44 -12.67 -18.07 7.27
CA ASP A 44 -12.63 -18.81 8.55
C ASP A 44 -11.22 -18.77 9.18
N ASP A 45 -10.16 -18.92 8.37
CA ASP A 45 -8.78 -18.75 8.86
C ASP A 45 -8.52 -17.33 9.37
N ILE A 46 -9.00 -16.32 8.64
CA ILE A 46 -8.85 -14.91 9.06
C ILE A 46 -9.58 -14.69 10.37
N ILE A 47 -10.84 -15.16 10.50
CA ILE A 47 -11.63 -15.07 11.72
C ILE A 47 -10.88 -15.68 12.89
N LYS A 48 -10.39 -16.91 12.76
CA LYS A 48 -9.61 -17.59 13.80
C LYS A 48 -8.38 -16.80 14.21
N ILE A 49 -7.66 -16.20 13.24
CA ILE A 49 -6.43 -15.46 13.52
C ILE A 49 -6.72 -14.13 14.21
N VAL A 50 -7.70 -13.36 13.73
CA VAL A 50 -8.00 -12.04 14.30
C VAL A 50 -8.57 -12.18 15.72
N THR A 51 -9.53 -13.09 15.93
CA THR A 51 -10.12 -13.36 17.25
C THR A 51 -9.10 -13.92 18.25
N TYR A 52 -8.21 -14.82 17.78
CA TYR A 52 -7.10 -15.32 18.60
C TYR A 52 -6.15 -14.19 18.99
N SER A 53 -5.78 -13.32 18.05
CA SER A 53 -4.88 -12.20 18.30
C SER A 53 -5.46 -11.24 19.31
N LYS A 54 -6.75 -10.88 19.18
CA LYS A 54 -7.47 -10.02 20.13
C LYS A 54 -7.53 -10.66 21.54
N LYS A 55 -7.97 -11.92 21.63
CA LYS A 55 -8.09 -12.64 22.89
C LYS A 55 -6.77 -12.72 23.69
N ASN A 56 -5.64 -12.77 22.98
CA ASN A 56 -4.32 -12.94 23.59
C ASN A 56 -3.48 -11.65 23.58
N ASN A 57 -4.07 -10.49 23.29
CA ASN A 57 -3.38 -9.20 23.20
C ASN A 57 -2.12 -9.25 22.30
N ILE A 58 -2.22 -9.95 21.17
CA ILE A 58 -1.12 -10.07 20.20
C ILE A 58 -1.26 -8.94 19.16
N ASN A 59 -0.20 -8.20 18.95
CA ASN A 59 -0.15 -7.19 17.89
C ASN A 59 -0.44 -7.82 16.53
N LEU A 60 -1.44 -7.28 15.84
CA LEU A 60 -1.85 -7.72 14.51
C LEU A 60 -1.67 -6.58 13.51
N SER A 61 -1.15 -6.87 12.34
CA SER A 61 -1.04 -5.92 11.23
C SER A 61 -1.39 -6.58 9.91
N PHE A 62 -1.80 -5.76 8.93
CA PHE A 62 -2.19 -6.20 7.61
C PHE A 62 -1.28 -5.60 6.56
N ILE A 63 -0.80 -6.41 5.62
CA ILE A 63 0.00 -5.92 4.51
C ILE A 63 -0.54 -6.41 3.16
N GLY A 64 -0.52 -5.52 2.18
CA GLY A 64 -0.73 -5.89 0.78
C GLY A 64 0.60 -6.32 0.14
N SER A 65 1.04 -5.59 -0.88
CA SER A 65 2.35 -5.82 -1.53
C SER A 65 3.51 -5.09 -0.85
N GLY A 66 3.29 -4.38 0.24
CA GLY A 66 4.31 -3.60 0.93
C GLY A 66 4.86 -2.42 0.14
N SER A 67 4.07 -1.86 -0.79
CA SER A 67 4.52 -0.79 -1.69
C SER A 67 4.48 0.61 -1.07
N ASN A 68 3.91 0.74 0.11
CA ASN A 68 3.86 1.99 0.88
C ASN A 68 4.27 1.76 2.34
N ILE A 69 5.25 0.85 2.55
CA ILE A 69 5.65 0.41 3.89
C ILE A 69 7.17 0.50 4.03
N ILE A 70 7.60 1.05 5.17
CA ILE A 70 8.93 0.91 5.74
C ILE A 70 8.80 -0.06 6.90
N ALA A 71 9.37 -1.25 6.79
CA ALA A 71 9.40 -2.21 7.89
C ALA A 71 10.69 -2.01 8.70
N SER A 72 10.57 -1.96 10.02
CA SER A 72 11.71 -1.81 10.92
C SER A 72 12.68 -2.99 10.82
N ASP A 73 13.98 -2.72 10.87
CA ASP A 73 15.01 -3.76 10.96
C ASP A 73 14.96 -4.54 12.28
N LYS A 74 14.34 -3.97 13.34
CA LYS A 74 14.05 -4.68 14.60
C LYS A 74 12.92 -5.71 14.46
N GLY A 75 12.23 -5.70 13.29
CA GLY A 75 11.15 -6.61 12.97
C GLY A 75 9.79 -6.22 13.55
N TYR A 76 8.87 -7.19 13.57
CA TYR A 76 7.51 -7.02 14.07
C TYR A 76 7.17 -8.13 15.08
N LYS A 77 6.96 -7.74 16.34
CA LYS A 77 6.70 -8.66 17.47
C LYS A 77 5.22 -9.05 17.55
N GLY A 78 4.66 -9.56 16.44
CA GLY A 78 3.25 -9.92 16.35
C GLY A 78 2.95 -10.80 15.15
N ILE A 79 1.70 -10.76 14.72
CA ILE A 79 1.20 -11.48 13.55
C ILE A 79 0.97 -10.47 12.42
N ILE A 80 1.45 -10.80 11.23
CA ILE A 80 1.14 -10.07 10.00
C ILE A 80 0.29 -10.97 9.11
N ILE A 81 -0.89 -10.48 8.69
CA ILE A 81 -1.69 -11.13 7.64
C ILE A 81 -1.40 -10.48 6.30
N SER A 82 -1.09 -11.30 5.29
CA SER A 82 -0.89 -10.85 3.91
C SER A 82 -1.88 -11.54 2.97
N LEU A 83 -2.69 -10.76 2.26
CA LEU A 83 -3.66 -11.27 1.28
C LEU A 83 -3.12 -11.38 -0.14
N LYS A 84 -1.94 -10.82 -0.43
CA LYS A 84 -1.37 -10.68 -1.79
C LYS A 84 -1.37 -11.98 -2.61
N LYS A 85 -1.11 -13.13 -1.98
CA LYS A 85 -1.03 -14.43 -2.68
C LYS A 85 -2.29 -15.28 -2.52
N ALA A 86 -3.26 -14.86 -1.72
CA ALA A 86 -4.44 -15.62 -1.38
C ALA A 86 -5.72 -15.01 -1.98
N TYR A 87 -6.03 -13.78 -1.65
CA TYR A 87 -7.24 -13.07 -2.05
C TYR A 87 -6.99 -12.25 -3.32
N ASN A 88 -6.92 -12.91 -4.50
CA ASN A 88 -6.48 -12.27 -5.75
C ASN A 88 -7.46 -12.41 -6.92
N LYS A 89 -8.70 -12.86 -6.68
CA LYS A 89 -9.72 -12.99 -7.72
C LYS A 89 -10.15 -11.62 -8.24
N ILE A 90 -10.39 -11.55 -9.57
CA ILE A 90 -10.90 -10.37 -10.27
C ILE A 90 -11.96 -10.86 -11.25
N ASN A 91 -13.22 -10.60 -10.96
CA ASN A 91 -14.37 -11.01 -11.77
C ASN A 91 -15.05 -9.78 -12.35
N PHE A 92 -15.40 -9.86 -13.64
CA PHE A 92 -16.13 -8.81 -14.35
C PHE A 92 -17.57 -9.29 -14.58
N TYR A 93 -18.53 -8.55 -14.04
CA TYR A 93 -19.95 -8.73 -14.28
C TYR A 93 -20.46 -7.61 -15.20
N ASP A 94 -21.74 -7.61 -15.55
CA ASP A 94 -22.29 -6.65 -16.52
C ASP A 94 -22.13 -5.18 -16.11
N LYS A 95 -22.31 -4.88 -14.82
CA LYS A 95 -22.31 -3.51 -14.30
C LYS A 95 -21.20 -3.22 -13.31
N GLU A 96 -20.48 -4.24 -12.85
CA GLU A 96 -19.49 -4.10 -11.80
C GLU A 96 -18.29 -5.02 -11.95
N ILE A 97 -17.21 -4.64 -11.32
CA ILE A 97 -16.01 -5.46 -11.15
C ILE A 97 -15.93 -5.86 -9.66
N TYR A 98 -15.99 -7.15 -9.38
CA TYR A 98 -15.68 -7.70 -8.06
C TYR A 98 -14.18 -7.99 -7.98
N VAL A 99 -13.52 -7.51 -6.92
CA VAL A 99 -12.08 -7.67 -6.76
C VAL A 99 -11.74 -7.98 -5.31
N GLN A 100 -11.02 -9.06 -5.08
CA GLN A 100 -10.45 -9.37 -3.77
C GLN A 100 -9.27 -8.46 -3.42
N ALA A 101 -9.14 -8.11 -2.16
CA ALA A 101 -8.22 -7.09 -1.67
C ALA A 101 -6.73 -7.38 -1.92
N GLY A 102 -6.35 -8.66 -2.01
CA GLY A 102 -4.99 -9.09 -2.33
C GLY A 102 -4.65 -9.06 -3.82
N ALA A 103 -5.64 -8.81 -4.70
CA ALA A 103 -5.40 -8.68 -6.13
C ALA A 103 -4.49 -7.47 -6.42
N MET A 104 -3.53 -7.64 -7.33
CA MET A 104 -2.66 -6.53 -7.72
C MET A 104 -3.46 -5.47 -8.47
N LEU A 105 -3.35 -4.22 -8.04
CA LEU A 105 -4.04 -3.07 -8.64
C LEU A 105 -3.75 -2.98 -10.15
N ASN A 106 -2.49 -3.11 -10.55
CA ASN A 106 -2.10 -3.11 -11.97
C ASN A 106 -2.79 -4.21 -12.80
N SER A 107 -3.05 -5.38 -12.22
CA SER A 107 -3.76 -6.47 -12.91
C SER A 107 -5.22 -6.10 -13.14
N MET A 108 -5.90 -5.53 -12.16
CA MET A 108 -7.27 -5.04 -12.28
C MET A 108 -7.35 -3.93 -13.34
N VAL A 109 -6.51 -2.90 -13.21
CA VAL A 109 -6.45 -1.74 -14.13
C VAL A 109 -6.20 -2.19 -15.58
N LYS A 110 -5.21 -3.07 -15.82
CA LYS A 110 -4.92 -3.59 -17.16
C LYS A 110 -6.11 -4.33 -17.76
N LYS A 111 -6.78 -5.18 -16.97
CA LYS A 111 -7.96 -5.94 -17.42
C LYS A 111 -9.13 -4.99 -17.73
N ALA A 112 -9.40 -3.98 -16.88
CA ALA A 112 -10.47 -3.00 -17.10
C ALA A 112 -10.23 -2.18 -18.38
N ILE A 113 -9.03 -1.63 -18.55
CA ILE A 113 -8.65 -0.87 -19.76
C ILE A 113 -8.77 -1.72 -21.02
N ASN A 114 -8.31 -2.96 -21.01
CA ASN A 114 -8.40 -3.86 -22.19
C ASN A 114 -9.86 -4.15 -22.58
N LYS A 115 -10.79 -4.11 -21.62
CA LYS A 115 -12.24 -4.23 -21.86
C LYS A 115 -12.91 -2.91 -22.29
N GLY A 116 -12.17 -1.80 -22.35
CA GLY A 116 -12.70 -0.48 -22.71
C GLY A 116 -13.45 0.20 -21.56
N TYR A 117 -13.06 -0.07 -20.31
CA TYR A 117 -13.64 0.58 -19.15
C TYR A 117 -12.76 1.75 -18.71
N LYS A 118 -13.37 2.95 -18.69
CA LYS A 118 -12.70 4.22 -18.32
C LYS A 118 -12.71 4.49 -16.83
N GLY A 119 -11.84 5.40 -16.38
CA GLY A 119 -11.72 5.86 -15.00
C GLY A 119 -10.63 5.14 -14.21
N PHE A 120 -9.94 4.14 -14.79
CA PHE A 120 -8.81 3.45 -14.18
C PHE A 120 -7.46 3.89 -14.75
N GLU A 121 -7.41 4.78 -15.75
CA GLU A 121 -6.20 5.14 -16.49
C GLU A 121 -5.16 5.83 -15.60
N SER A 122 -5.61 6.65 -14.66
CA SER A 122 -4.75 7.36 -13.69
C SER A 122 -3.99 6.41 -12.76
N LEU A 123 -4.54 5.22 -12.53
CA LEU A 123 -3.97 4.18 -11.65
C LEU A 123 -2.92 3.31 -12.35
N VAL A 124 -2.67 3.54 -13.65
CA VAL A 124 -1.66 2.77 -14.42
C VAL A 124 -0.28 2.93 -13.79
N GLY A 125 0.35 1.79 -13.49
CA GLY A 125 1.67 1.76 -12.88
C GLY A 125 1.71 2.08 -11.38
N VAL A 126 0.58 2.37 -10.72
CA VAL A 126 0.53 2.47 -9.26
C VAL A 126 0.77 1.08 -8.67
N PRO A 127 1.84 0.90 -7.86
CA PRO A 127 2.12 -0.39 -7.25
C PRO A 127 1.18 -0.62 -6.07
N GLY A 128 0.87 -1.88 -5.79
CA GLY A 128 0.07 -2.21 -4.62
C GLY A 128 -1.00 -3.26 -4.91
N THR A 129 -1.69 -3.66 -3.87
CA THR A 129 -2.93 -4.45 -3.94
C THR A 129 -4.14 -3.53 -3.92
N VAL A 130 -5.29 -4.01 -4.40
CA VAL A 130 -6.55 -3.24 -4.39
C VAL A 130 -6.92 -2.82 -2.96
N GLY A 131 -6.76 -3.70 -1.96
CA GLY A 131 -7.03 -3.33 -0.56
C GLY A 131 -6.15 -2.20 -0.07
N GLY A 132 -4.82 -2.28 -0.29
CA GLY A 132 -3.91 -1.19 0.08
C GLY A 132 -4.19 0.11 -0.67
N ALA A 133 -4.60 0.01 -1.94
CA ALA A 133 -4.98 1.17 -2.74
C ALA A 133 -6.25 1.87 -2.22
N LEU A 134 -7.25 1.10 -1.76
CA LEU A 134 -8.48 1.67 -1.15
C LEU A 134 -8.20 2.33 0.19
N ILE A 135 -7.43 1.67 1.08
CA ILE A 135 -7.05 2.23 2.39
C ILE A 135 -6.33 3.59 2.23
N MET A 136 -5.48 3.70 1.21
CA MET A 136 -4.72 4.93 0.92
C MET A 136 -5.42 5.86 -0.07
N ASN A 137 -6.65 5.54 -0.49
CA ASN A 137 -7.35 6.27 -1.56
C ASN A 137 -6.40 6.58 -2.73
N ALA A 138 -5.75 5.53 -3.25
CA ALA A 138 -4.70 5.69 -4.25
C ALA A 138 -5.23 6.43 -5.49
N GLY A 139 -4.47 7.41 -5.92
CA GLY A 139 -4.82 8.23 -7.08
C GLY A 139 -3.61 8.92 -7.68
N ALA A 140 -3.77 9.37 -8.90
CA ALA A 140 -2.81 10.18 -9.62
C ALA A 140 -3.54 11.02 -10.68
N HIS A 141 -2.95 12.15 -11.04
CA HIS A 141 -3.45 13.00 -12.13
C HIS A 141 -4.93 13.43 -11.98
N GLY A 142 -5.37 13.68 -10.75
CA GLY A 142 -6.72 14.20 -10.48
C GLY A 142 -7.83 13.16 -10.36
N SER A 143 -7.53 11.86 -10.40
CA SER A 143 -8.50 10.79 -10.15
C SER A 143 -8.05 9.88 -9.02
N GLU A 144 -9.01 9.33 -8.29
CA GLU A 144 -8.80 8.45 -7.15
C GLU A 144 -9.57 7.13 -7.31
N ILE A 145 -9.07 6.04 -6.73
CA ILE A 145 -9.71 4.72 -6.80
C ILE A 145 -11.13 4.73 -6.22
N SER A 146 -11.39 5.56 -5.22
CA SER A 146 -12.70 5.70 -4.59
C SER A 146 -13.79 6.24 -5.51
N GLU A 147 -13.46 6.93 -6.60
CA GLU A 147 -14.45 7.47 -7.53
C GLU A 147 -15.32 6.39 -8.18
N LEU A 148 -14.74 5.22 -8.40
CA LEU A 148 -15.43 4.08 -9.01
C LEU A 148 -15.92 3.06 -7.96
N LEU A 149 -15.64 3.23 -6.68
CA LEU A 149 -16.06 2.30 -5.62
C LEU A 149 -17.59 2.27 -5.50
N ILE A 150 -18.15 1.08 -5.37
CA ILE A 150 -19.55 0.83 -5.00
C ILE A 150 -19.62 0.45 -3.54
N SER A 151 -18.89 -0.61 -3.17
CA SER A 151 -18.85 -1.14 -1.80
C SER A 151 -17.54 -1.87 -1.54
N ALA A 152 -17.26 -2.11 -0.26
CA ALA A 152 -16.15 -2.90 0.19
C ALA A 152 -16.58 -3.78 1.37
N THR A 153 -15.96 -4.96 1.49
CA THR A 153 -16.18 -5.91 2.58
C THR A 153 -14.94 -5.96 3.44
N THR A 154 -15.11 -5.90 4.75
CA THR A 154 -14.03 -6.00 5.74
C THR A 154 -14.33 -7.09 6.77
N ILE A 155 -13.33 -7.40 7.57
CA ILE A 155 -13.47 -8.25 8.77
C ILE A 155 -12.81 -7.51 9.94
N ASN A 156 -13.52 -7.43 11.07
CA ASN A 156 -13.02 -6.77 12.28
C ASN A 156 -12.25 -7.76 13.19
N ASN A 157 -11.76 -7.28 14.30
CA ASN A 157 -10.99 -8.07 15.24
C ASN A 157 -11.85 -9.01 16.12
N GLU A 158 -13.19 -8.90 16.07
CA GLU A 158 -14.16 -9.85 16.61
C GLU A 158 -14.45 -11.01 15.63
N GLY A 159 -14.01 -10.89 14.38
CA GLY A 159 -14.29 -11.85 13.32
C GLY A 159 -15.61 -11.58 12.58
N GLU A 160 -16.22 -10.43 12.80
CA GLU A 160 -17.46 -10.04 12.12
C GLU A 160 -17.14 -9.48 10.74
N ILE A 161 -17.96 -9.84 9.76
CA ILE A 161 -17.84 -9.35 8.38
C ILE A 161 -18.76 -8.14 8.23
N ASN A 162 -18.16 -6.98 7.89
CA ASN A 162 -18.85 -5.73 7.68
C ASN A 162 -18.85 -5.38 6.18
N GLN A 163 -19.95 -4.79 5.72
CA GLN A 163 -20.05 -4.26 4.37
C GLN A 163 -20.28 -2.75 4.43
N TYR A 164 -19.43 -2.01 3.73
CA TYR A 164 -19.51 -0.56 3.61
C TYR A 164 -19.85 -0.18 2.18
N ASN A 165 -20.90 0.63 1.98
CA ASN A 165 -21.11 1.32 0.71
C ASN A 165 -20.14 2.50 0.61
N LYS A 166 -19.90 2.99 -0.60
CA LYS A 166 -19.03 4.16 -0.80
C LYS A 166 -19.40 5.36 0.10
N LYS A 167 -20.70 5.61 0.31
CA LYS A 167 -21.20 6.72 1.13
C LYS A 167 -20.87 6.61 2.62
N ASP A 168 -20.60 5.38 3.10
CA ASP A 168 -20.30 5.08 4.50
C ASP A 168 -18.82 5.34 4.83
N ILE A 169 -17.98 5.50 3.80
CA ILE A 169 -16.55 5.76 3.90
C ILE A 169 -16.22 7.17 3.44
N LYS A 170 -15.57 7.95 4.30
CA LYS A 170 -15.00 9.25 3.94
C LYS A 170 -13.66 9.05 3.29
N PHE A 171 -13.49 9.53 2.08
CA PHE A 171 -12.22 9.53 1.35
C PHE A 171 -11.66 10.94 1.26
N SER A 172 -10.36 11.05 1.47
CA SER A 172 -9.61 12.29 1.31
C SER A 172 -8.27 11.99 0.62
N TYR A 173 -7.48 13.03 0.38
CA TYR A 173 -6.17 12.88 -0.25
C TYR A 173 -5.26 11.94 0.55
N ARG A 174 -4.93 10.78 -0.02
CA ARG A 174 -4.10 9.73 0.59
C ARG A 174 -4.62 9.21 1.92
N ASP A 175 -5.96 9.16 2.08
CA ASP A 175 -6.57 8.64 3.30
C ASP A 175 -7.99 8.12 3.05
N SER A 176 -8.45 7.25 3.95
CA SER A 176 -9.81 6.75 4.00
C SER A 176 -10.22 6.46 5.44
N SER A 177 -11.51 6.58 5.74
CA SER A 177 -12.05 6.32 7.08
C SER A 177 -12.36 4.84 7.35
N PHE A 178 -11.79 3.89 6.61
CA PHE A 178 -11.88 2.49 6.98
C PHE A 178 -11.31 2.27 8.39
N PRO A 179 -12.00 1.51 9.26
CA PRO A 179 -11.46 1.23 10.60
C PRO A 179 -10.08 0.56 10.52
N LYS A 180 -9.14 1.05 11.32
CA LYS A 180 -7.73 0.61 11.25
C LYS A 180 -7.53 -0.83 11.68
N GLU A 181 -8.43 -1.34 12.51
CA GLU A 181 -8.44 -2.71 13.03
C GLU A 181 -9.12 -3.70 12.09
N GLU A 182 -9.70 -3.23 10.99
CA GLU A 182 -10.38 -4.07 10.03
C GLU A 182 -9.51 -4.41 8.83
N LEU A 183 -9.55 -5.69 8.43
CA LEU A 183 -8.91 -6.18 7.22
C LEU A 183 -9.89 -6.10 6.05
N LEU A 184 -9.55 -5.36 5.02
CA LEU A 184 -10.33 -5.32 3.79
C LEU A 184 -10.17 -6.64 3.03
N LEU A 185 -11.30 -7.28 2.70
CA LEU A 185 -11.36 -8.60 2.03
C LEU A 185 -11.58 -8.46 0.54
N ASP A 186 -12.52 -7.62 0.11
CA ASP A 186 -12.87 -7.38 -1.29
C ASP A 186 -13.52 -6.02 -1.48
N ALA A 187 -13.71 -5.65 -2.75
CA ALA A 187 -14.40 -4.45 -3.16
C ALA A 187 -15.13 -4.65 -4.49
N ARG A 188 -16.16 -3.84 -4.73
CA ARG A 188 -16.90 -3.73 -5.96
C ARG A 188 -16.75 -2.36 -6.57
N PHE A 189 -16.45 -2.31 -7.86
CA PHE A 189 -16.27 -1.07 -8.61
C PHE A 189 -17.28 -1.00 -9.76
N LYS A 190 -17.83 0.19 -10.01
CA LYS A 190 -18.72 0.42 -11.16
C LYS A 190 -17.92 0.33 -12.46
N ILE A 191 -18.59 -0.21 -13.50
CA ILE A 191 -18.10 -0.21 -14.87
C ILE A 191 -18.63 1.02 -15.58
N VAL A 192 -17.73 1.79 -16.17
CA VAL A 192 -18.08 2.90 -17.06
C VAL A 192 -17.41 2.63 -18.41
N LYS A 193 -18.20 2.37 -19.44
CA LYS A 193 -17.69 2.18 -20.81
C LYS A 193 -17.13 3.50 -21.35
N GLY A 194 -16.06 3.43 -22.11
CA GLY A 194 -15.42 4.59 -22.74
C GLY A 194 -14.92 4.26 -24.15
N ILE A 195 -14.40 5.27 -24.83
CA ILE A 195 -13.81 5.14 -26.16
C ILE A 195 -12.43 4.50 -26.02
N LYS A 196 -12.22 3.33 -26.61
CA LYS A 196 -10.99 2.52 -26.40
C LYS A 196 -9.72 3.27 -26.76
N ASP A 197 -9.73 4.11 -27.78
CA ASP A 197 -8.53 4.81 -28.22
C ASP A 197 -8.17 5.97 -27.28
N GLU A 198 -9.16 6.66 -26.71
CA GLU A 198 -8.94 7.67 -25.68
C GLU A 198 -8.34 7.02 -24.41
N ILE A 199 -8.90 5.91 -23.96
CA ILE A 199 -8.40 5.13 -22.81
C ILE A 199 -6.95 4.70 -23.03
N LYS A 200 -6.62 4.18 -24.22
CA LYS A 200 -5.25 3.79 -24.57
C LYS A 200 -4.29 4.97 -24.58
N GLN A 201 -4.74 6.11 -25.13
CA GLN A 201 -3.92 7.32 -25.17
C GLN A 201 -3.65 7.87 -23.77
N GLN A 202 -4.68 7.93 -22.90
CA GLN A 202 -4.51 8.34 -21.51
C GLN A 202 -3.56 7.40 -20.75
N LYS A 203 -3.75 6.07 -20.88
CA LYS A 203 -2.83 5.07 -20.34
C LYS A 203 -1.39 5.32 -20.77
N LYS A 204 -1.15 5.59 -22.07
CA LYS A 204 0.18 5.87 -22.60
C LYS A 204 0.78 7.12 -21.96
N ASN A 205 0.01 8.21 -21.88
CA ASN A 205 0.45 9.48 -21.29
C ASN A 205 0.84 9.31 -19.82
N VAL A 206 -0.01 8.63 -19.02
CA VAL A 206 0.28 8.35 -17.61
C VAL A 206 1.54 7.50 -17.46
N SER A 207 1.68 6.45 -18.28
CA SER A 207 2.86 5.58 -18.24
C SER A 207 4.15 6.33 -18.57
N ILE A 208 4.14 7.20 -19.57
CA ILE A 208 5.29 8.03 -19.95
C ILE A 208 5.65 8.97 -18.78
N LYS A 209 4.68 9.74 -18.27
CA LYS A 209 4.92 10.66 -17.14
C LYS A 209 5.57 9.97 -15.95
N ARG A 210 5.09 8.75 -15.58
CA ARG A 210 5.69 7.99 -14.48
C ARG A 210 7.12 7.55 -14.78
N LYS A 211 7.40 7.04 -15.98
CA LYS A 211 8.73 6.59 -16.37
C LYS A 211 9.73 7.74 -16.40
N THR A 212 9.31 8.93 -16.83
CA THR A 212 10.18 10.10 -16.90
C THR A 212 10.44 10.73 -15.54
N SER A 213 9.47 10.75 -14.63
CA SER A 213 9.57 11.48 -13.35
C SER A 213 9.96 10.62 -12.13
N GLN A 214 9.79 9.28 -12.17
CA GLN A 214 10.00 8.44 -10.99
C GLN A 214 11.17 7.46 -11.15
N PRO A 215 11.91 7.13 -10.07
CA PRO A 215 13.07 6.24 -10.08
C PRO A 215 12.66 4.75 -10.07
N LEU A 216 11.91 4.31 -11.11
CA LEU A 216 11.27 2.99 -11.16
C LEU A 216 12.25 1.79 -11.24
N SER A 217 13.53 2.03 -11.52
CA SER A 217 14.58 1.01 -11.55
C SER A 217 15.12 0.63 -10.17
N TYR A 218 14.81 1.42 -9.15
CA TYR A 218 15.28 1.20 -7.79
C TYR A 218 14.16 0.69 -6.88
N LYS A 219 14.52 -0.04 -5.84
CA LYS A 219 13.60 -0.39 -4.74
C LYS A 219 13.25 0.88 -3.96
N SER A 220 11.95 1.09 -3.71
CA SER A 220 11.43 2.23 -2.93
C SER A 220 10.01 1.93 -2.44
N ALA A 221 9.47 2.78 -1.60
CA ALA A 221 8.06 2.76 -1.16
C ALA A 221 7.21 3.87 -1.81
N GLY A 222 7.61 4.37 -2.98
CA GLY A 222 6.93 5.52 -3.61
C GLY A 222 7.29 6.85 -2.96
N SER A 223 6.36 7.79 -2.97
CA SER A 223 6.51 9.09 -2.29
C SER A 223 6.57 8.91 -0.79
N ILE A 224 7.55 9.55 -0.16
CA ILE A 224 7.74 9.48 1.30
C ILE A 224 6.73 10.37 2.03
N PHE A 225 6.45 11.56 1.49
CA PHE A 225 5.57 12.55 2.10
C PHE A 225 4.36 12.86 1.22
N LYS A 226 3.25 13.18 1.87
CA LYS A 226 2.10 13.80 1.22
C LYS A 226 2.49 15.20 0.71
N ASN A 227 1.82 15.68 -0.33
CA ASN A 227 1.96 17.08 -0.72
C ASN A 227 1.29 17.97 0.34
N PRO A 228 1.96 19.03 0.83
CA PRO A 228 1.40 19.93 1.84
C PRO A 228 0.09 20.61 1.39
N SER A 229 -0.05 20.87 0.08
CA SER A 229 -1.28 21.40 -0.52
C SER A 229 -1.37 21.01 -1.99
N ASN A 230 -2.52 21.30 -2.62
CA ASN A 230 -2.68 21.12 -4.07
C ASN A 230 -1.76 22.02 -4.92
N LYS A 231 -1.23 23.09 -4.33
CA LYS A 231 -0.35 24.05 -5.01
C LYS A 231 1.13 23.80 -4.77
N ILE A 232 1.48 23.07 -3.69
CA ILE A 232 2.88 22.89 -3.27
C ILE A 232 3.16 21.39 -3.16
N ALA A 233 4.10 20.91 -4.00
CA ALA A 233 4.54 19.53 -3.95
C ALA A 233 5.67 19.34 -2.93
N ALA A 234 5.61 18.29 -2.10
CA ALA A 234 6.67 17.95 -1.17
C ALA A 234 8.02 17.76 -1.89
N GLY A 235 8.01 17.09 -3.07
CA GLY A 235 9.20 16.90 -3.88
C GLY A 235 9.85 18.21 -4.33
N TYR A 236 9.08 19.25 -4.62
CA TYR A 236 9.59 20.57 -4.96
C TYR A 236 10.34 21.22 -3.76
N LEU A 237 9.75 21.17 -2.58
CA LEU A 237 10.38 21.73 -1.37
C LEU A 237 11.68 21.02 -1.01
N ILE A 238 11.69 19.68 -1.09
CA ILE A 238 12.87 18.86 -0.81
C ILE A 238 13.98 19.13 -1.84
N ASP A 239 13.63 19.30 -3.11
CA ASP A 239 14.57 19.67 -4.19
C ASP A 239 15.17 21.06 -3.94
N LYS A 240 14.34 22.05 -3.62
CA LYS A 240 14.78 23.42 -3.27
C LYS A 240 15.61 23.47 -1.98
N ALA A 241 15.40 22.53 -1.07
CA ALA A 241 16.26 22.36 0.11
C ALA A 241 17.65 21.75 -0.21
N GLY A 242 17.92 21.41 -1.49
CA GLY A 242 19.20 20.85 -1.93
C GLY A 242 19.47 19.43 -1.46
N LEU A 243 18.43 18.62 -1.22
CA LEU A 243 18.57 17.30 -0.61
C LEU A 243 18.64 16.13 -1.60
N LYS A 244 18.46 16.36 -2.90
CA LYS A 244 18.66 15.31 -3.91
C LYS A 244 20.07 14.72 -3.84
N GLY A 245 20.18 13.40 -3.90
CA GLY A 245 21.44 12.67 -3.85
C GLY A 245 22.03 12.53 -2.44
N LEU A 246 21.43 13.12 -1.41
CA LEU A 246 21.87 12.86 -0.04
C LEU A 246 21.70 11.38 0.28
N ARG A 247 22.81 10.75 0.69
CA ARG A 247 22.89 9.32 0.92
C ARG A 247 23.34 9.02 2.35
N ILE A 248 22.70 8.03 2.99
CA ILE A 248 23.10 7.44 4.25
C ILE A 248 23.14 5.93 4.04
N GLY A 249 24.32 5.32 4.16
CA GLY A 249 24.50 3.92 3.80
C GLY A 249 24.04 3.61 2.36
N ASP A 250 23.11 2.69 2.21
CA ASP A 250 22.54 2.33 0.91
C ASP A 250 21.18 3.00 0.63
N ALA A 251 20.69 3.87 1.51
CA ALA A 251 19.53 4.70 1.27
C ALA A 251 19.93 6.07 0.69
N GLU A 252 19.25 6.54 -0.37
CA GLU A 252 19.52 7.81 -1.04
C GLU A 252 18.23 8.54 -1.38
N ILE A 253 18.20 9.87 -1.17
CA ILE A 253 17.14 10.74 -1.72
C ILE A 253 17.35 10.81 -3.23
N SER A 254 16.41 10.32 -4.01
CA SER A 254 16.56 10.13 -5.44
C SER A 254 16.88 11.43 -6.17
N GLN A 255 17.90 11.40 -7.00
CA GLN A 255 18.25 12.48 -7.95
C GLN A 255 17.09 12.77 -8.92
N LYS A 256 16.30 11.75 -9.28
CA LYS A 256 15.22 11.87 -10.25
C LYS A 256 13.96 12.49 -9.65
N HIS A 257 13.63 12.17 -8.39
CA HIS A 257 12.43 12.63 -7.71
C HIS A 257 12.69 12.81 -6.22
N ALA A 258 12.79 14.03 -5.75
CA ALA A 258 13.25 14.34 -4.40
C ALA A 258 12.34 13.80 -3.28
N ASN A 259 11.06 13.51 -3.55
CA ASN A 259 10.15 12.89 -2.59
C ASN A 259 10.25 11.34 -2.55
N PHE A 260 11.27 10.76 -3.20
CA PHE A 260 11.55 9.31 -3.17
C PHE A 260 12.88 9.07 -2.47
N ILE A 261 12.90 8.11 -1.58
CA ILE A 261 14.13 7.50 -1.10
C ILE A 261 14.28 6.16 -1.82
N ILE A 262 15.44 5.90 -2.38
CA ILE A 262 15.78 4.66 -3.09
C ILE A 262 16.75 3.82 -2.29
N ASN A 263 16.66 2.51 -2.46
CA ASN A 263 17.56 1.53 -1.86
C ASN A 263 18.51 0.98 -2.94
N HIS A 264 19.80 1.19 -2.77
CA HIS A 264 20.86 0.68 -3.65
C HIS A 264 21.16 -0.82 -3.49
N GLY A 265 20.49 -1.50 -2.56
CA GLY A 265 20.58 -2.96 -2.39
C GLY A 265 20.48 -3.40 -0.94
N HIS A 266 21.22 -2.76 -0.05
CA HIS A 266 21.37 -3.16 1.36
C HIS A 266 20.94 -2.09 2.37
N ALA A 267 20.10 -1.13 1.96
CA ALA A 267 19.64 -0.09 2.87
C ALA A 267 18.95 -0.69 4.11
N LYS A 268 19.12 0.00 5.23
CA LYS A 268 18.48 -0.30 6.51
C LYS A 268 17.33 0.67 6.76
N SER A 269 16.32 0.23 7.50
CA SER A 269 15.21 1.11 7.89
C SER A 269 15.69 2.34 8.67
N ASP A 270 16.68 2.20 9.53
CA ASP A 270 17.26 3.31 10.29
C ASP A 270 17.91 4.38 9.39
N GLU A 271 18.54 3.98 8.29
CA GLU A 271 19.11 4.91 7.30
C GLU A 271 18.01 5.74 6.62
N ILE A 272 16.90 5.07 6.27
CA ILE A 272 15.73 5.71 5.67
C ILE A 272 15.09 6.69 6.66
N ILE A 273 14.91 6.29 7.92
CA ILE A 273 14.33 7.15 8.97
C ILE A 273 15.20 8.38 9.23
N LYS A 274 16.54 8.23 9.22
CA LYS A 274 17.47 9.37 9.32
C LYS A 274 17.29 10.34 8.15
N LEU A 275 17.19 9.85 6.91
CA LEU A 275 16.93 10.70 5.75
C LEU A 275 15.58 11.40 5.88
N ILE A 276 14.53 10.70 6.30
CA ILE A 276 13.18 11.27 6.54
C ILE A 276 13.27 12.42 7.55
N LYS A 277 14.01 12.25 8.65
CA LYS A 277 14.20 13.29 9.65
C LYS A 277 14.91 14.51 9.05
N ILE A 278 16.01 14.32 8.35
CA ILE A 278 16.74 15.41 7.68
C ILE A 278 15.83 16.16 6.71
N MET A 279 15.03 15.43 5.90
CA MET A 279 14.09 16.05 4.97
C MET A 279 13.06 16.91 5.68
N LYS A 280 12.46 16.42 6.77
CA LYS A 280 11.50 17.17 7.60
C LYS A 280 12.11 18.42 8.18
N ASP A 281 13.26 18.27 8.85
CA ASP A 281 13.91 19.36 9.57
C ASP A 281 14.37 20.46 8.60
N LYS A 282 14.99 20.07 7.48
CA LYS A 282 15.48 21.03 6.47
C LYS A 282 14.36 21.79 5.79
N VAL A 283 13.29 21.11 5.39
CA VAL A 283 12.12 21.75 4.76
C VAL A 283 11.40 22.67 5.75
N ASN A 284 11.21 22.24 7.01
CA ASN A 284 10.61 23.07 8.03
C ASN A 284 11.42 24.32 8.29
N ASN A 285 12.75 24.21 8.44
CA ASN A 285 13.63 25.35 8.72
C ASN A 285 13.71 26.34 7.55
N MET A 286 13.61 25.87 6.28
CA MET A 286 13.74 26.77 5.12
C MET A 286 12.42 27.37 4.66
N PHE A 287 11.29 26.70 4.86
CA PHE A 287 10.02 27.08 4.26
C PHE A 287 8.88 27.18 5.27
N ASP A 288 9.11 26.89 6.56
CA ASP A 288 8.10 26.79 7.62
C ASP A 288 6.93 25.83 7.25
N VAL A 289 7.29 24.71 6.59
CA VAL A 289 6.33 23.66 6.15
C VAL A 289 6.63 22.35 6.85
N LYS A 290 5.66 21.82 7.60
CA LYS A 290 5.73 20.51 8.24
C LYS A 290 5.31 19.42 7.26
N LEU A 291 6.25 18.57 6.84
CA LEU A 291 5.98 17.44 5.95
C LEU A 291 5.32 16.27 6.71
N GLU A 292 4.19 15.80 6.19
CA GLU A 292 3.46 14.63 6.70
C GLU A 292 3.82 13.38 5.89
N LEU A 293 4.09 12.26 6.60
CA LEU A 293 4.41 10.98 5.94
C LEU A 293 3.22 10.44 5.16
N GLU A 294 3.48 10.00 3.92
CA GLU A 294 2.56 9.16 3.14
C GLU A 294 2.84 7.67 3.42
N VAL A 295 4.11 7.29 3.53
CA VAL A 295 4.52 5.92 3.86
C VAL A 295 4.12 5.54 5.28
N LYS A 296 3.77 4.27 5.47
CA LYS A 296 3.48 3.69 6.79
C LYS A 296 4.72 2.97 7.33
N VAL A 297 5.02 3.19 8.60
CA VAL A 297 6.10 2.47 9.30
C VAL A 297 5.49 1.34 10.10
N ILE A 298 6.06 0.14 10.01
CA ILE A 298 5.63 -1.03 10.80
C ILE A 298 6.81 -1.59 11.61
N GLY A 299 6.52 -2.03 12.84
CA GLY A 299 7.53 -2.48 13.81
C GLY A 299 8.11 -1.32 14.65
N ASP A 300 9.03 -1.65 15.54
CA ASP A 300 9.66 -0.70 16.45
C ASP A 300 10.78 0.06 15.71
N VAL A 301 10.66 1.37 15.53
CA VAL A 301 11.65 2.26 14.88
C VAL A 301 12.28 3.20 15.90
#